data_140450c393147e7661cb168503f86175
#
_entry.id   140450c393147e7661cb168503f86175
#
_cell.length_a   1.000
_cell.length_b   1.000
_cell.length_c   1.000
_cell.angle_alpha   90.00
_cell.angle_beta   90.00
_cell.angle_gamma   90.00
#
_symmetry.space_group_name_H-M   'P 1'
#
loop_
_entity.id
_entity.type
_entity.pdbx_description
1 polymer ?
#
loop_
_entity_poly.entity_id
_entity_poly.type
_entity_poly.pdbx_seq_one_letter_code
_entity_poly.pdbx_strand_id
1 'polypeptide(L)'
;MYCKNCGKQLPDGAQFCDGCGAQQVDGGYIAQQVKCGYVTYTNGREPKPSVGFIDAIKMFFTKYADFNTRSRRSEYWWAALFCALAGMVASAILKNYAWLWTLAILVPSIALGVRRLHDIGKPGTYYLFVLIPLVGSIILLVWFCQDSTGDNQWGPNPKY
;
A
#
# COMPACT_ATOMS: atom_id res chain seq x y z
N MET A 1 -28.28 -16.76 21.93
CA MET A 1 -27.76 -15.36 21.91
C MET A 1 -28.49 -14.51 20.89
N TYR A 2 -28.35 -13.17 20.91
CA TYR A 2 -28.99 -12.29 19.92
C TYR A 2 -27.96 -11.69 18.99
N CYS A 3 -28.31 -11.56 17.71
CA CYS A 3 -27.44 -10.91 16.72
C CYS A 3 -27.24 -9.43 17.07
N LYS A 4 -25.99 -9.00 17.20
CA LYS A 4 -25.63 -7.62 17.54
C LYS A 4 -25.97 -6.60 16.43
N ASN A 5 -26.19 -7.08 15.20
CA ASN A 5 -26.46 -6.21 14.05
C ASN A 5 -27.97 -6.04 13.75
N CYS A 6 -28.77 -7.11 13.80
CA CYS A 6 -30.19 -7.06 13.46
C CYS A 6 -31.14 -7.46 14.58
N GLY A 7 -30.62 -7.84 15.76
CA GLY A 7 -31.41 -8.22 16.94
C GLY A 7 -32.11 -9.60 16.86
N LYS A 8 -31.92 -10.36 15.77
CA LYS A 8 -32.53 -11.69 15.64
C LYS A 8 -31.93 -12.68 16.64
N GLN A 9 -32.77 -13.52 17.24
CA GLN A 9 -32.34 -14.59 18.12
C GLN A 9 -31.59 -15.67 17.33
N LEU A 10 -30.42 -16.06 17.83
CA LEU A 10 -29.53 -17.05 17.23
C LEU A 10 -29.29 -18.20 18.22
N PRO A 11 -29.05 -19.41 17.74
CA PRO A 11 -28.59 -20.51 18.58
C PRO A 11 -27.21 -20.15 19.20
N ASP A 12 -26.94 -20.70 20.38
CA ASP A 12 -25.65 -20.46 21.05
C ASP A 12 -24.51 -21.08 20.24
N GLY A 13 -23.45 -20.28 20.00
CA GLY A 13 -22.31 -20.67 19.19
C GLY A 13 -22.45 -20.42 17.68
N ALA A 14 -23.53 -19.80 17.22
CA ALA A 14 -23.67 -19.43 15.80
C ALA A 14 -22.59 -18.45 15.37
N GLN A 15 -21.77 -18.81 14.38
CA GLN A 15 -20.70 -17.96 13.83
C GLN A 15 -21.24 -16.88 12.88
N PHE A 16 -22.42 -17.09 12.28
CA PHE A 16 -23.06 -16.15 11.35
C PHE A 16 -24.54 -16.02 11.67
N CYS A 17 -25.09 -14.83 11.46
CA CYS A 17 -26.54 -14.60 11.57
C CYS A 17 -27.24 -15.05 10.29
N ASP A 18 -28.21 -15.94 10.40
CA ASP A 18 -29.05 -16.42 9.30
C ASP A 18 -30.04 -15.36 8.77
N GLY A 19 -30.23 -14.26 9.49
CA GLY A 19 -31.10 -13.16 9.09
C GLY A 19 -30.39 -12.03 8.34
N CYS A 20 -29.16 -11.68 8.72
CA CYS A 20 -28.44 -10.56 8.10
C CYS A 20 -27.01 -10.92 7.65
N GLY A 21 -26.59 -12.19 7.78
CA GLY A 21 -25.25 -12.65 7.38
C GLY A 21 -24.10 -12.15 8.25
N ALA A 22 -24.36 -11.36 9.29
CA ALA A 22 -23.31 -10.80 10.14
C ALA A 22 -22.61 -11.89 10.96
N GLN A 23 -21.28 -11.88 10.96
CA GLN A 23 -20.46 -12.80 11.75
C GLN A 23 -20.57 -12.45 13.25
N GLN A 24 -20.82 -13.46 14.08
CA GLN A 24 -20.97 -13.36 15.53
C GLN A 24 -19.74 -13.98 16.21
N VAL A 25 -18.67 -13.22 16.34
CA VAL A 25 -17.46 -13.64 17.08
C VAL A 25 -17.38 -12.92 18.42
N ASP A 26 -17.08 -13.67 19.47
CA ASP A 26 -16.77 -13.14 20.80
C ASP A 26 -15.38 -12.50 20.78
N GLY A 27 -15.32 -11.27 20.34
CA GLY A 27 -14.08 -10.51 20.22
C GLY A 27 -14.20 -9.38 19.21
N GLY A 28 -14.89 -8.33 19.60
CA GLY A 28 -14.73 -6.96 19.13
C GLY A 28 -14.49 -6.67 17.65
N TYR A 29 -15.32 -7.15 16.73
CA TYR A 29 -15.35 -6.57 15.38
C TYR A 29 -16.39 -5.45 15.35
N ILE A 30 -15.92 -4.22 15.21
CA ILE A 30 -16.78 -3.06 15.02
C ILE A 30 -17.27 -3.12 13.57
N ALA A 31 -18.57 -3.40 13.38
CA ALA A 31 -19.24 -3.25 12.10
C ALA A 31 -19.25 -1.76 11.74
N GLN A 32 -18.29 -1.31 10.92
CA GLN A 32 -18.35 0.01 10.33
C GLN A 32 -19.39 0.04 9.21
N GLN A 33 -20.17 1.09 9.20
CA GLN A 33 -21.32 1.40 8.38
C GLN A 33 -21.23 0.92 6.93
N VAL A 34 -22.22 0.16 6.53
CA VAL A 34 -22.51 -0.22 5.16
C VAL A 34 -22.87 1.03 4.36
N LYS A 35 -21.88 1.64 3.70
CA LYS A 35 -22.13 2.44 2.51
C LYS A 35 -22.07 1.50 1.31
N CYS A 36 -23.26 1.14 0.84
CA CYS A 36 -23.51 0.47 -0.44
C CYS A 36 -22.51 -0.63 -0.86
N GLY A 37 -22.75 -1.87 -0.48
CA GLY A 37 -22.35 -3.05 -1.27
C GLY A 37 -21.00 -3.67 -1.04
N TYR A 38 -20.10 -3.15 -0.18
CA TYR A 38 -18.82 -3.77 0.15
C TYR A 38 -18.64 -3.94 1.65
N VAL A 39 -18.68 -5.19 2.12
CA VAL A 39 -18.19 -5.54 3.46
C VAL A 39 -16.68 -5.65 3.39
N THR A 40 -15.96 -4.58 3.72
CA THR A 40 -14.52 -4.64 3.89
C THR A 40 -14.23 -5.19 5.28
N TYR A 41 -13.83 -6.44 5.37
CA TYR A 41 -13.34 -7.01 6.63
C TYR A 41 -12.01 -6.36 6.97
N THR A 42 -12.05 -5.30 7.76
CA THR A 42 -10.86 -4.75 8.40
C THR A 42 -10.72 -5.47 9.74
N ASN A 43 -9.62 -6.14 9.96
CA ASN A 43 -9.28 -6.86 11.21
C ASN A 43 -9.27 -5.92 12.44
N GLY A 44 -10.34 -5.17 12.68
CA GLY A 44 -10.46 -4.20 13.77
C GLY A 44 -9.54 -2.96 13.65
N ARG A 45 -8.86 -2.78 12.52
CA ARG A 45 -7.98 -1.63 12.28
C ARG A 45 -8.74 -0.52 11.56
N GLU A 46 -8.62 0.70 12.07
CA GLU A 46 -9.18 1.86 11.39
C GLU A 46 -8.37 2.21 10.14
N PRO A 47 -9.02 2.66 9.05
CA PRO A 47 -8.33 3.09 7.85
C PRO A 47 -7.48 4.33 8.14
N LYS A 48 -6.18 4.23 7.90
CA LYS A 48 -5.25 5.36 8.01
C LYS A 48 -5.48 6.36 6.87
N PRO A 49 -5.36 7.67 7.11
CA PRO A 49 -5.44 8.68 6.07
C PRO A 49 -4.41 8.42 4.96
N SER A 50 -4.68 8.90 3.75
CA SER A 50 -3.72 8.82 2.65
C SER A 50 -2.43 9.57 3.00
N VAL A 51 -1.28 9.01 2.61
CA VAL A 51 0.01 9.68 2.79
C VAL A 51 0.04 10.94 1.93
N GLY A 52 0.33 12.08 2.56
CA GLY A 52 0.50 13.36 1.88
C GLY A 52 1.87 13.49 1.20
N PHE A 53 2.04 14.55 0.39
CA PHE A 53 3.29 14.79 -0.35
C PHE A 53 4.52 14.90 0.56
N ILE A 54 4.43 15.72 1.60
CA ILE A 54 5.56 15.94 2.54
C ILE A 54 5.92 14.66 3.30
N ASP A 55 4.91 13.90 3.74
CA ASP A 55 5.13 12.65 4.47
C ASP A 55 5.72 11.57 3.57
N ALA A 56 5.32 11.53 2.30
CA ALA A 56 5.91 10.63 1.31
C ALA A 56 7.41 10.91 1.09
N ILE A 57 7.80 12.20 1.01
CA ILE A 57 9.21 12.60 0.91
C ILE A 57 9.98 12.19 2.17
N LYS A 58 9.43 12.46 3.36
CA LYS A 58 10.06 12.02 4.61
C LYS A 58 10.26 10.51 4.63
N MET A 59 9.22 9.73 4.28
CA MET A 59 9.29 8.27 4.20
C MET A 59 10.30 7.78 3.16
N PHE A 60 10.43 8.48 2.05
CA PHE A 60 11.41 8.15 1.00
C PHE A 60 12.84 8.19 1.53
N PHE A 61 13.19 9.21 2.30
CA PHE A 61 14.51 9.34 2.89
C PHE A 61 14.71 8.57 4.19
N THR A 62 13.72 8.48 5.05
CA THR A 62 13.84 7.72 6.32
C THR A 62 13.91 6.22 6.08
N LYS A 63 13.23 5.73 5.05
CA LYS A 63 13.26 4.31 4.62
C LYS A 63 14.21 4.11 3.43
N TYR A 64 15.36 4.77 3.44
CA TYR A 64 16.30 4.85 2.32
C TYR A 64 16.69 3.48 1.76
N ALA A 65 17.00 2.52 2.61
CA ALA A 65 17.41 1.15 2.27
C ALA A 65 16.53 0.09 2.94
N ASP A 66 15.25 0.40 3.19
CA ASP A 66 14.29 -0.56 3.72
C ASP A 66 13.62 -1.31 2.57
N PHE A 67 13.96 -2.58 2.42
CA PHE A 67 13.43 -3.48 1.40
C PHE A 67 12.38 -4.46 1.96
N ASN A 68 12.11 -4.46 3.28
CA ASN A 68 11.32 -5.50 3.92
C ASN A 68 9.86 -5.09 4.19
N THR A 69 9.57 -3.79 4.19
CA THR A 69 8.24 -3.28 4.49
C THR A 69 7.36 -3.13 3.25
N ARG A 70 6.19 -2.50 3.40
CA ARG A 70 5.23 -2.25 2.33
C ARG A 70 5.04 -0.74 2.15
N SER A 71 4.81 -0.32 0.90
CA SER A 71 4.49 1.08 0.57
C SER A 71 3.16 1.17 -0.19
N ARG A 72 2.23 1.99 0.32
CA ARG A 72 0.94 2.20 -0.32
C ARG A 72 1.06 3.08 -1.58
N ARG A 73 0.00 3.06 -2.42
CA ARG A 73 -0.03 3.83 -3.69
C ARG A 73 0.31 5.31 -3.51
N SER A 74 -0.29 5.98 -2.53
CA SER A 74 -0.05 7.42 -2.31
C SER A 74 1.42 7.72 -1.96
N GLU A 75 2.07 6.90 -1.12
CA GLU A 75 3.49 7.03 -0.81
C GLU A 75 4.36 6.92 -2.07
N TYR A 76 4.08 5.90 -2.90
CA TYR A 76 4.84 5.67 -4.14
C TYR A 76 4.71 6.83 -5.13
N TRP A 77 3.48 7.24 -5.44
CA TRP A 77 3.26 8.26 -6.49
C TRP A 77 3.72 9.66 -6.08
N TRP A 78 3.55 10.04 -4.80
CA TRP A 78 4.07 11.32 -4.31
C TRP A 78 5.60 11.34 -4.30
N ALA A 79 6.27 10.26 -3.91
CA ALA A 79 7.72 10.16 -3.97
C ALA A 79 8.23 10.15 -5.42
N ALA A 80 7.55 9.45 -6.35
CA ALA A 80 7.89 9.46 -7.77
C ALA A 80 7.77 10.88 -8.37
N LEU A 81 6.70 11.62 -8.04
CA LEU A 81 6.53 13.01 -8.45
C LEU A 81 7.68 13.89 -7.91
N PHE A 82 8.01 13.73 -6.62
CA PHE A 82 9.15 14.44 -6.03
C PHE A 82 10.45 14.16 -6.77
N CYS A 83 10.77 12.89 -7.04
CA CYS A 83 11.99 12.51 -7.77
C CYS A 83 12.02 13.11 -9.18
N ALA A 84 10.89 13.14 -9.87
CA ALA A 84 10.79 13.75 -11.20
C ALA A 84 11.03 15.26 -11.17
N LEU A 85 10.35 15.98 -10.28
CA LEU A 85 10.50 17.43 -10.13
C LEU A 85 11.92 17.82 -9.67
N ALA A 86 12.45 17.13 -8.66
CA ALA A 86 13.80 17.38 -8.16
C ALA A 86 14.86 17.02 -9.21
N GLY A 87 14.64 15.96 -10.00
CA GLY A 87 15.51 15.59 -11.12
C GLY A 87 15.53 16.64 -12.23
N MET A 88 14.39 17.24 -12.57
CA MET A 88 14.34 18.36 -13.53
C MET A 88 15.13 19.59 -13.02
N VAL A 89 14.94 19.94 -11.76
CA VAL A 89 15.69 21.05 -11.13
C VAL A 89 17.17 20.72 -11.08
N ALA A 90 17.54 19.52 -10.66
CA ALA A 90 18.94 19.09 -10.60
C ALA A 90 19.60 19.13 -11.99
N SER A 91 18.92 18.70 -13.04
CA SER A 91 19.45 18.74 -14.41
C SER A 91 19.64 20.18 -14.92
N ALA A 92 18.75 21.10 -14.54
CA ALA A 92 18.85 22.51 -14.92
C ALA A 92 20.04 23.22 -14.22
N ILE A 93 20.26 22.91 -12.95
CA ILE A 93 21.30 23.55 -12.12
C ILE A 93 22.66 22.87 -12.32
N LEU A 94 22.70 21.55 -12.19
CA LEU A 94 23.95 20.78 -12.16
C LEU A 94 24.49 20.46 -13.57
N LYS A 95 23.67 20.60 -14.61
CA LYS A 95 24.08 20.34 -16.01
C LYS A 95 24.86 19.01 -16.13
N ASN A 96 26.19 19.10 -16.27
CA ASN A 96 27.07 17.94 -16.45
C ASN A 96 27.18 17.02 -15.23
N TYR A 97 26.76 17.46 -14.03
CA TYR A 97 26.78 16.69 -12.78
C TYR A 97 25.43 16.13 -12.38
N ALA A 98 24.41 16.23 -13.23
CA ALA A 98 23.04 15.73 -12.93
C ALA A 98 23.02 14.22 -12.61
N TRP A 99 24.00 13.45 -13.10
CA TRP A 99 24.14 12.03 -12.78
C TRP A 99 24.37 11.76 -11.28
N LEU A 100 24.97 12.72 -10.52
CA LEU A 100 25.12 12.60 -9.07
C LEU A 100 23.77 12.53 -8.36
N TRP A 101 22.78 13.31 -8.84
CA TRP A 101 21.41 13.22 -8.33
C TRP A 101 20.84 11.83 -8.56
N THR A 102 20.96 11.30 -9.78
CA THR A 102 20.46 9.97 -10.12
C THR A 102 21.09 8.89 -9.23
N LEU A 103 22.39 8.99 -8.98
CA LEU A 103 23.10 8.06 -8.11
C LEU A 103 22.63 8.17 -6.64
N ALA A 104 22.41 9.39 -6.16
CA ALA A 104 21.94 9.62 -4.79
C ALA A 104 20.53 9.04 -4.52
N ILE A 105 19.62 9.10 -5.50
CA ILE A 105 18.26 8.58 -5.34
C ILE A 105 18.10 7.12 -5.81
N LEU A 106 19.15 6.49 -6.36
CA LEU A 106 19.08 5.14 -6.92
C LEU A 106 18.61 4.12 -5.88
N VAL A 107 19.27 4.09 -4.73
CA VAL A 107 18.96 3.12 -3.66
C VAL A 107 17.55 3.32 -3.12
N PRO A 108 17.12 4.52 -2.69
CA PRO A 108 15.76 4.68 -2.16
C PRO A 108 14.68 4.50 -3.22
N SER A 109 14.96 4.74 -4.51
CA SER A 109 14.01 4.48 -5.59
C SER A 109 13.79 2.98 -5.79
N ILE A 110 14.86 2.17 -5.76
CA ILE A 110 14.75 0.71 -5.82
C ILE A 110 14.01 0.20 -4.58
N ALA A 111 14.38 0.66 -3.39
CA ALA A 111 13.73 0.26 -2.14
C ALA A 111 12.22 0.57 -2.15
N LEU A 112 11.84 1.75 -2.64
CA LEU A 112 10.45 2.15 -2.78
C LEU A 112 9.69 1.25 -3.77
N GLY A 113 10.29 0.93 -4.92
CA GLY A 113 9.71 0.03 -5.92
C GLY A 113 9.51 -1.39 -5.39
N VAL A 114 10.50 -1.93 -4.68
CA VAL A 114 10.42 -3.25 -4.03
C VAL A 114 9.30 -3.26 -2.97
N ARG A 115 9.24 -2.26 -2.08
CA ARG A 115 8.16 -2.12 -1.08
C ARG A 115 6.78 -2.01 -1.73
N ARG A 116 6.69 -1.40 -2.91
CA ARG A 116 5.44 -1.32 -3.65
C ARG A 116 5.03 -2.66 -4.23
N LEU A 117 5.98 -3.48 -4.71
CA LEU A 117 5.71 -4.86 -5.14
C LEU A 117 5.24 -5.73 -3.96
N HIS A 118 5.88 -5.61 -2.81
CA HIS A 118 5.44 -6.29 -1.58
C HIS A 118 4.01 -5.92 -1.18
N ASP A 119 3.60 -4.67 -1.41
CA ASP A 119 2.25 -4.20 -1.08
C ASP A 119 1.16 -4.85 -1.93
N ILE A 120 1.48 -5.26 -3.16
CA ILE A 120 0.58 -6.01 -4.05
C ILE A 120 0.78 -7.53 -3.99
N GLY A 121 1.54 -8.03 -3.00
CA GLY A 121 1.78 -9.46 -2.80
C GLY A 121 2.80 -10.09 -3.75
N LYS A 122 3.65 -9.28 -4.39
CA LYS A 122 4.69 -9.75 -5.33
C LYS A 122 6.09 -9.65 -4.72
N PRO A 123 6.98 -10.63 -5.00
CA PRO A 123 8.35 -10.58 -4.53
C PRO A 123 9.11 -9.40 -5.19
N GLY A 124 10.02 -8.79 -4.42
CA GLY A 124 10.82 -7.65 -4.88
C GLY A 124 11.69 -7.94 -6.10
N THR A 125 12.02 -9.20 -6.35
CA THR A 125 12.78 -9.64 -7.55
C THR A 125 12.08 -9.26 -8.86
N TYR A 126 10.76 -9.09 -8.85
CA TYR A 126 10.02 -8.62 -10.03
C TYR A 126 10.35 -7.18 -10.41
N TYR A 127 11.02 -6.42 -9.55
CA TYR A 127 11.57 -5.12 -9.94
C TYR A 127 12.59 -5.22 -11.08
N LEU A 128 13.23 -6.38 -11.25
CA LEU A 128 14.15 -6.63 -12.37
C LEU A 128 13.49 -6.56 -13.76
N PHE A 129 12.16 -6.59 -13.85
CA PHE A 129 11.46 -6.28 -15.10
C PHE A 129 11.81 -4.90 -15.66
N VAL A 130 12.32 -3.97 -14.83
CA VAL A 130 12.83 -2.68 -15.30
C VAL A 130 13.93 -2.83 -16.36
N LEU A 131 14.68 -3.94 -16.33
CA LEU A 131 15.74 -4.24 -17.29
C LEU A 131 15.22 -4.65 -18.69
N ILE A 132 13.92 -5.00 -18.80
CA ILE A 132 13.28 -5.30 -20.08
C ILE A 132 12.70 -3.99 -20.60
N PRO A 133 13.32 -3.37 -21.62
CA PRO A 133 12.85 -2.08 -22.11
C PRO A 133 11.42 -2.20 -22.64
N LEU A 134 10.65 -1.16 -22.49
CA LEU A 134 9.26 -0.98 -22.89
C LEU A 134 8.29 -1.95 -22.19
N VAL A 135 8.39 -3.26 -22.44
CA VAL A 135 7.44 -4.26 -21.91
C VAL A 135 7.51 -4.33 -20.37
N GLY A 136 8.70 -4.44 -19.83
CA GLY A 136 8.89 -4.51 -18.36
C GLY A 136 8.44 -3.25 -17.65
N SER A 137 8.71 -2.09 -18.23
CA SER A 137 8.27 -0.80 -17.67
C SER A 137 6.75 -0.68 -17.67
N ILE A 138 6.05 -1.15 -18.70
CA ILE A 138 4.59 -1.15 -18.75
C ILE A 138 4.01 -2.10 -17.69
N ILE A 139 4.57 -3.31 -17.57
CA ILE A 139 4.13 -4.28 -16.55
C ILE A 139 4.28 -3.68 -15.14
N LEU A 140 5.45 -3.10 -14.84
CA LEU A 140 5.70 -2.46 -13.54
C LEU A 140 4.73 -1.30 -13.30
N LEU A 141 4.47 -0.46 -14.30
CA LEU A 141 3.51 0.63 -14.21
C LEU A 141 2.12 0.12 -13.84
N VAL A 142 1.63 -0.92 -14.54
CA VAL A 142 0.33 -1.54 -14.24
C VAL A 142 0.29 -2.08 -12.82
N TRP A 143 1.35 -2.75 -12.35
CA TRP A 143 1.42 -3.25 -10.98
C TRP A 143 1.46 -2.14 -9.95
N PHE A 144 2.18 -1.06 -10.20
CA PHE A 144 2.24 0.09 -9.29
C PHE A 144 0.92 0.86 -9.19
N CYS A 145 0.05 0.74 -10.20
CA CYS A 145 -1.31 1.28 -10.18
C CYS A 145 -2.32 0.39 -9.43
N GLN A 146 -2.02 -0.91 -9.22
CA GLN A 146 -2.91 -1.81 -8.48
C GLN A 146 -3.12 -1.34 -7.04
N ASP A 147 -4.19 -1.78 -6.40
CA ASP A 147 -4.45 -1.44 -5.00
C ASP A 147 -3.67 -2.35 -4.04
N SER A 148 -3.54 -1.91 -2.78
CA SER A 148 -2.88 -2.71 -1.73
C SER A 148 -3.68 -3.99 -1.48
N THR A 149 -2.99 -5.12 -1.39
CA THR A 149 -3.59 -6.40 -1.01
C THR A 149 -3.81 -6.46 0.51
N GLY A 150 -4.58 -7.42 0.98
CA GLY A 150 -4.73 -7.73 2.40
C GLY A 150 -3.40 -7.91 3.14
N ASP A 151 -3.44 -8.35 4.37
CA ASP A 151 -2.23 -8.70 5.12
C ASP A 151 -1.47 -9.81 4.37
N ASN A 152 -0.16 -9.71 4.29
CA ASN A 152 0.69 -10.67 3.58
C ASN A 152 2.01 -10.91 4.33
N GLN A 153 2.90 -11.75 3.77
CA GLN A 153 4.17 -12.13 4.40
C GLN A 153 5.11 -10.95 4.72
N TRP A 154 4.93 -9.80 4.09
CA TRP A 154 5.73 -8.57 4.34
C TRP A 154 5.07 -7.63 5.35
N GLY A 155 3.96 -8.03 5.93
CA GLY A 155 3.30 -7.29 7.01
C GLY A 155 1.83 -6.95 6.75
N PRO A 156 1.23 -6.20 7.68
CA PRO A 156 -0.15 -5.79 7.59
C PRO A 156 -0.38 -4.81 6.44
N ASN A 157 -1.64 -4.73 5.99
CA ASN A 157 -2.04 -3.78 4.97
C ASN A 157 -1.75 -2.33 5.43
N PRO A 158 -0.95 -1.55 4.70
CA PRO A 158 -0.56 -0.20 5.11
C PRO A 158 -1.70 0.82 5.09
N LYS A 159 -2.89 0.43 4.62
CA LYS A 159 -4.09 1.28 4.66
C LYS A 159 -4.81 1.26 6.00
N TYR A 160 -4.52 0.28 6.86
CA TYR A 160 -5.16 0.08 8.16
C TYR A 160 -4.17 0.11 9.32
#